data_3b9c9918dcc069344d3304497a53784d
#
_entry.id   3b9c9918dcc069344d3304497a53784d
#
_cell.length_a   1.000
_cell.length_b   1.000
_cell.length_c   1.000
_cell.angle_alpha   90.00
_cell.angle_beta   90.00
_cell.angle_gamma   90.00
#
_symmetry.space_group_name_H-M   'P 1'
#
loop_
_entity.id
_entity.type
_entity.pdbx_description
1 polymer ?
#
loop_
_entity_poly.entity_id
_entity_poly.type
_entity_poly.pdbx_seq_one_letter_code
_entity_poly.pdbx_strand_id
1 'polypeptide(L)'
;MDKKKILLVEDDTALSGVYKSRLDLEGFDVREVNNGEEALTAAIEYKPDLILLDAMMPKISGFDVLDILRNTPDTTNIRVIMLTALSQPKDKERAENL
;
A
#
# COMPACT_ATOMS: atom_id res chain seq x y z
N MET A 1 18.67 13.68 -9.29
CA MET A 1 17.35 13.27 -9.75
C MET A 1 16.51 12.83 -8.57
N ASP A 2 15.24 13.18 -8.61
CA ASP A 2 14.36 12.84 -7.53
C ASP A 2 14.05 11.35 -7.54
N LYS A 3 14.04 10.76 -6.35
CA LYS A 3 13.66 9.36 -6.21
C LYS A 3 12.16 9.21 -6.38
N LYS A 4 11.73 8.10 -6.94
CA LYS A 4 10.32 7.75 -6.96
C LYS A 4 9.86 7.43 -5.55
N LYS A 5 8.67 7.90 -5.20
CA LYS A 5 8.10 7.76 -3.87
C LYS A 5 7.17 6.57 -3.82
N ILE A 6 7.38 5.71 -2.82
CA ILE A 6 6.52 4.56 -2.59
C ILE A 6 5.92 4.67 -1.19
N LEU A 7 4.61 4.54 -1.10
CA LEU A 7 3.92 4.40 0.18
C LEU A 7 3.70 2.92 0.40
N LEU A 8 4.26 2.40 1.47
CA LEU A 8 4.15 0.98 1.82
C LEU A 8 3.17 0.86 2.99
N VAL A 9 2.08 0.15 2.76
CA VAL A 9 1.02 -0.04 3.75
C VAL A 9 0.97 -1.51 4.14
N GLU A 10 1.47 -1.83 5.33
CA GLU A 10 1.57 -3.19 5.82
C GLU A 10 1.48 -3.18 7.33
N ASP A 11 0.53 -3.95 7.90
CA ASP A 11 0.35 -3.99 9.35
C ASP A 11 1.38 -4.86 10.07
N ASP A 12 2.00 -5.81 9.38
CA ASP A 12 3.08 -6.62 9.94
C ASP A 12 4.39 -5.82 9.84
N THR A 13 4.87 -5.31 10.96
CA THR A 13 6.04 -4.43 10.97
C THR A 13 7.33 -5.13 10.56
N ALA A 14 7.46 -6.43 10.85
CA ALA A 14 8.64 -7.17 10.42
C ALA A 14 8.67 -7.31 8.89
N LEU A 15 7.53 -7.63 8.31
CA LEU A 15 7.41 -7.76 6.86
C LEU A 15 7.58 -6.41 6.17
N SER A 16 7.00 -5.36 6.75
CA SER A 16 7.18 -4.00 6.25
C SER A 16 8.65 -3.61 6.19
N GLY A 17 9.41 -3.94 7.24
CA GLY A 17 10.84 -3.68 7.28
C GLY A 17 11.61 -4.38 6.18
N VAL A 18 11.24 -5.62 5.87
CA VAL A 18 11.86 -6.38 4.78
C VAL A 18 11.61 -5.71 3.44
N TYR A 19 10.37 -5.34 3.16
CA TYR A 19 10.02 -4.65 1.91
C TYR A 19 10.72 -3.30 1.82
N LYS A 20 10.71 -2.53 2.90
CA LYS A 20 11.35 -1.22 2.89
C LYS A 20 12.85 -1.32 2.61
N SER A 21 13.53 -2.26 3.27
CA SER A 21 14.96 -2.45 3.06
C SER A 21 15.27 -2.76 1.60
N ARG A 22 14.49 -3.62 0.98
CA ARG A 22 14.69 -4.00 -0.42
C ARG A 22 14.43 -2.80 -1.35
N LEU A 23 13.37 -2.08 -1.10
CA LEU A 23 13.02 -0.93 -1.94
C LEU A 23 14.04 0.21 -1.78
N ASP A 24 14.55 0.43 -0.56
CA ASP A 24 15.60 1.41 -0.33
C ASP A 24 16.85 1.06 -1.14
N LEU A 25 17.21 -0.23 -1.18
CA LEU A 25 18.35 -0.70 -1.97
C LEU A 25 18.16 -0.47 -3.46
N GLU A 26 16.92 -0.51 -3.92
CA GLU A 26 16.60 -0.27 -5.33
C GLU A 26 16.52 1.23 -5.67
N GLY A 27 16.69 2.10 -4.70
CA GLY A 27 16.76 3.54 -4.92
C GLY A 27 15.46 4.30 -4.78
N PHE A 28 14.45 3.69 -4.17
CA PHE A 28 13.17 4.37 -3.94
C PHE A 28 13.18 5.14 -2.63
N ASP A 29 12.33 6.16 -2.56
CA ASP A 29 12.03 6.85 -1.30
C ASP A 29 10.75 6.21 -0.74
N VAL A 30 10.86 5.56 0.41
CA VAL A 30 9.77 4.75 0.95
C VAL A 30 9.26 5.32 2.27
N ARG A 31 7.95 5.54 2.33
CA ARG A 31 7.28 5.86 3.59
C ARG A 31 6.45 4.65 3.99
N GLU A 32 6.62 4.20 5.24
CA GLU A 32 5.85 3.10 5.80
C GLU A 32 4.71 3.62 6.65
N VAL A 33 3.54 3.00 6.50
CA VAL A 33 2.43 3.15 7.44
C VAL A 33 1.88 1.75 7.72
N ASN A 34 1.24 1.56 8.84
CA ASN A 34 0.85 0.22 9.27
C ASN A 34 -0.64 0.03 9.49
N ASN A 35 -1.45 0.95 9.01
CA ASN A 35 -2.91 0.77 9.04
C ASN A 35 -3.57 1.59 7.93
N GLY A 36 -4.85 1.29 7.67
CA GLY A 36 -5.57 1.91 6.56
C GLY A 36 -5.84 3.40 6.75
N GLU A 37 -6.10 3.84 7.97
CA GLU A 37 -6.37 5.25 8.23
C GLU A 37 -5.14 6.12 7.93
N GLU A 38 -3.98 5.68 8.40
CA GLU A 38 -2.72 6.37 8.13
C GLU A 38 -2.39 6.35 6.64
N ALA A 39 -2.77 5.26 5.94
CA ALA A 39 -2.53 5.15 4.52
C ALA A 39 -3.26 6.22 3.73
N LEU A 40 -4.51 6.49 4.09
CA LEU A 40 -5.31 7.51 3.41
C LEU A 40 -4.71 8.90 3.60
N THR A 41 -4.34 9.24 4.84
CA THR A 41 -3.70 10.51 5.13
C THR A 41 -2.36 10.65 4.40
N ALA A 42 -1.54 9.61 4.46
CA ALA A 42 -0.23 9.62 3.82
C ALA A 42 -0.31 9.71 2.30
N ALA A 43 -1.31 9.06 1.70
CA ALA A 43 -1.49 9.12 0.25
C ALA A 43 -1.73 10.57 -0.22
N ILE A 44 -2.45 11.33 0.57
CA ILE A 44 -2.73 12.74 0.24
C ILE A 44 -1.50 13.62 0.52
N GLU A 45 -0.87 13.45 1.67
CA GLU A 45 0.24 14.31 2.09
C GLU A 45 1.55 14.01 1.40
N TYR A 46 1.90 12.74 1.29
CA TYR A 46 3.18 12.31 0.72
C TYR A 46 3.17 12.33 -0.80
N LYS A 47 2.01 12.19 -1.41
CA LYS A 47 1.84 12.15 -2.87
C LYS A 47 2.74 11.10 -3.52
N PRO A 48 2.59 9.83 -3.14
CA PRO A 48 3.46 8.78 -3.67
C PRO A 48 3.21 8.54 -5.15
N ASP A 49 4.23 8.03 -5.82
CA ASP A 49 4.12 7.58 -7.21
C ASP A 49 3.45 6.20 -7.28
N LEU A 50 3.60 5.42 -6.22
CA LEU A 50 3.07 4.06 -6.13
C LEU A 50 2.72 3.74 -4.69
N ILE A 51 1.62 3.02 -4.50
CA ILE A 51 1.23 2.51 -3.19
C ILE A 51 1.30 0.98 -3.25
N LEU A 52 2.06 0.39 -2.33
CA LEU A 52 2.06 -1.05 -2.10
C LEU A 52 1.16 -1.28 -0.89
N LEU A 53 0.06 -1.97 -1.10
CA LEU A 53 -1.04 -2.02 -0.15
C LEU A 53 -1.38 -3.45 0.24
N ASP A 54 -1.20 -3.76 1.51
CA ASP A 54 -1.58 -5.07 2.03
C ASP A 54 -3.10 -5.22 1.98
N ALA A 55 -3.56 -6.31 1.39
CA ALA A 55 -4.99 -6.58 1.25
C ALA A 55 -5.64 -6.88 2.60
N MET A 56 -4.91 -7.54 3.49
CA MET A 56 -5.47 -8.05 4.75
C MET A 56 -4.92 -7.29 5.94
N MET A 57 -5.69 -6.30 6.41
CA MET A 57 -5.34 -5.53 7.59
C MET A 57 -6.56 -5.47 8.52
N PRO A 58 -6.34 -5.39 9.84
CA PRO A 58 -7.45 -5.24 10.78
C PRO A 58 -8.16 -3.89 10.59
N LYS A 59 -9.43 -3.84 10.96
CA LYS A 59 -10.30 -2.65 10.90
C LYS A 59 -10.64 -2.24 9.47
N ILE A 60 -9.70 -1.63 8.76
CA ILE A 60 -9.91 -1.24 7.37
C ILE A 60 -9.02 -2.10 6.50
N SER A 61 -9.62 -2.91 5.65
CA SER A 61 -8.85 -3.78 4.75
C SER A 61 -8.22 -2.98 3.62
N GLY A 62 -7.22 -3.58 2.96
CA GLY A 62 -6.61 -2.95 1.79
C GLY A 62 -7.61 -2.71 0.67
N PHE A 63 -8.60 -3.58 0.53
CA PHE A 63 -9.66 -3.39 -0.48
C PHE A 63 -10.48 -2.14 -0.19
N ASP A 64 -10.79 -1.90 1.09
CA ASP A 64 -11.53 -0.70 1.50
C ASP A 64 -10.70 0.56 1.24
N VAL A 65 -9.40 0.50 1.57
CA VAL A 65 -8.49 1.62 1.31
C VAL A 65 -8.43 1.92 -0.19
N LEU A 66 -8.31 0.88 -1.01
CA LEU A 66 -8.26 1.06 -2.47
C LEU A 66 -9.53 1.75 -2.98
N ASP A 67 -10.68 1.30 -2.49
CA ASP A 67 -11.96 1.88 -2.89
C ASP A 67 -12.01 3.38 -2.54
N ILE A 68 -11.62 3.74 -1.34
CA ILE A 68 -11.60 5.13 -0.90
C ILE A 68 -10.62 5.96 -1.75
N LEU A 69 -9.43 5.41 -2.03
CA LEU A 69 -8.44 6.11 -2.86
C LEU A 69 -9.00 6.40 -4.26
N ARG A 70 -9.68 5.44 -4.86
CA ARG A 70 -10.26 5.60 -6.19
C ARG A 70 -11.40 6.59 -6.24
N ASN A 71 -12.08 6.80 -5.10
CA ASN A 71 -13.19 7.74 -5.00
C ASN A 71 -12.80 9.10 -4.43
N THR A 72 -11.51 9.33 -4.19
CA THR A 72 -10.98 10.59 -3.67
C THR A 72 -10.20 11.28 -4.80
N PRO A 73 -10.61 12.51 -5.21
CA PRO A 73 -9.96 13.18 -6.35
C PRO A 73 -8.44 13.29 -6.25
N ASP A 74 -7.91 13.55 -5.05
CA ASP A 74 -6.47 13.73 -4.85
C ASP A 74 -5.67 12.47 -5.05
N THR A 75 -6.30 11.30 -4.99
CA THR A 75 -5.61 10.02 -5.01
C THR A 75 -6.09 9.07 -6.11
N THR A 76 -7.12 9.46 -6.84
CA THR A 76 -7.78 8.57 -7.80
C THR A 76 -6.85 8.03 -8.89
N ASN A 77 -5.78 8.74 -9.21
CA ASN A 77 -4.85 8.33 -10.27
C ASN A 77 -3.55 7.70 -9.76
N ILE A 78 -3.39 7.55 -8.45
CA ILE A 78 -2.18 6.95 -7.91
C ILE A 78 -2.20 5.45 -8.19
N ARG A 79 -1.08 4.92 -8.69
CA ARG A 79 -0.96 3.49 -8.94
C ARG A 79 -0.93 2.73 -7.62
N VAL A 80 -1.67 1.63 -7.56
CA VAL A 80 -1.73 0.77 -6.38
C VAL A 80 -1.45 -0.65 -6.78
N ILE A 81 -0.54 -1.31 -6.06
CA ILE A 81 -0.30 -2.74 -6.19
C ILE A 81 -0.75 -3.39 -4.90
N MET A 82 -1.68 -4.33 -5.01
CA MET A 82 -2.18 -5.07 -3.84
C MET A 82 -1.20 -6.18 -3.49
N LEU A 83 -0.86 -6.25 -2.20
CA LEU A 83 -0.05 -7.35 -1.68
C LEU A 83 -1.01 -8.34 -1.04
N THR A 84 -0.96 -9.59 -1.45
CA THR A 84 -1.89 -10.60 -0.94
C THR A 84 -1.17 -11.58 -0.03
N ALA A 85 -1.90 -12.10 0.96
CA ALA A 85 -1.43 -13.19 1.77
C ALA A 85 -1.64 -14.48 0.96
N LEU A 86 -0.63 -14.89 0.24
CA LEU A 86 -0.71 -16.01 -0.68
C LEU A 86 -1.04 -17.35 0.00
N SER A 87 -0.91 -17.38 1.32
CA SER A 87 -1.25 -18.57 2.10
C SER A 87 -2.76 -18.80 2.22
N GLN A 88 -3.59 -17.83 1.84
CA GLN A 88 -5.04 -17.91 1.97
C GLN A 88 -5.70 -17.82 0.59
N PRO A 89 -6.20 -18.94 0.07
CA PRO A 89 -6.81 -18.94 -1.27
C PRO A 89 -7.94 -17.95 -1.48
N LYS A 90 -8.76 -17.73 -0.45
CA LYS A 90 -9.87 -16.78 -0.55
C LYS A 90 -9.38 -15.36 -0.81
N ASP A 91 -8.30 -14.98 -0.16
CA ASP A 91 -7.75 -13.64 -0.30
C ASP A 91 -7.14 -13.47 -1.69
N LYS A 92 -6.51 -14.51 -2.19
CA LYS A 92 -5.94 -14.49 -3.52
C LYS A 92 -7.02 -14.35 -4.59
N GLU A 93 -8.11 -15.11 -4.46
CA GLU A 93 -9.24 -14.99 -5.38
C GLU A 93 -9.82 -13.58 -5.38
N ARG A 94 -10.01 -13.02 -4.19
CA ARG A 94 -10.56 -11.68 -4.05
C ARG A 94 -9.67 -10.65 -4.74
N ALA A 95 -8.37 -10.76 -4.56
CA ALA A 95 -7.41 -9.85 -5.18
C ALA A 95 -7.44 -9.97 -6.70
N GLU A 96 -7.56 -11.17 -7.23
CA GLU A 96 -7.59 -11.42 -8.67
C GLU A 96 -8.83 -10.85 -9.35
N ASN A 97 -9.90 -10.65 -8.58
CA ASN A 97 -11.15 -10.12 -9.12
C ASN A 97 -11.23 -8.60 -9.07
N LEU A 98 -10.21 -7.93 -8.60
CA LEU A 98 -10.12 -6.50 -8.59
C LEU A 98 -9.39 -6.00 -9.83
#